data_01f5cc706e75fa2116f3b78376410a74
#
_entry.id   01f5cc706e75fa2116f3b78376410a74
#
_cell.length_a   1.000
_cell.length_b   1.000
_cell.length_c   1.000
_cell.angle_alpha   90.00
_cell.angle_beta   90.00
_cell.angle_gamma   90.00
#
_symmetry.space_group_name_H-M   'P 1'
#
loop_
_entity.id
_entity.type
_entity.pdbx_description
1 polymer ?
#
loop_
_entity_poly.entity_id
_entity_poly.type
_entity_poly.pdbx_seq_one_letter_code
_entity_poly.pdbx_strand_id
1 'polypeptide(L)'
;MVYNKDFFIGYSPERINPGDKKKNVTNITKIVSGSSKEALQQIKHIYLKIVKSGVYEAPSIKIAEAAKVIENTQRDLNIGLMNELFVFFNKLQIPTKEVLKAASTKWNFLNFTPGLVGGHCIGVDPYYLTNKYKAVNLRPSIILSARKTNNDFHKFIVKKVSKIVKINKLSKKKILILGYSFKENCPDYRNTRVYHLIKLLQKKQYKVNIHDPYLSMNIDNFPFKNFSIKNLEERKKKYDLIILAVPHKFYLKNQSKITDLLSKNGLIYDFKSVLEVNKKIIQS
;
A
#
# COMPACT_ATOMS: atom_id res chain seq x y z
N MET A 1 34.55 25.86 5.17
CA MET A 1 34.06 25.05 6.30
C MET A 1 34.50 23.62 6.12
N VAL A 2 35.10 23.03 7.16
CA VAL A 2 35.63 21.67 7.17
C VAL A 2 34.71 20.78 8.01
N TYR A 3 34.29 19.66 7.46
CA TYR A 3 33.44 18.65 8.11
C TYR A 3 34.10 18.08 9.37
N ASN A 4 33.34 17.95 10.46
CA ASN A 4 33.79 17.55 11.80
C ASN A 4 34.80 18.50 12.46
N LYS A 5 34.93 19.72 11.94
CA LYS A 5 35.71 20.80 12.54
C LYS A 5 34.88 22.08 12.68
N ASP A 6 34.36 22.58 11.57
CA ASP A 6 33.57 23.81 11.51
C ASP A 6 32.07 23.54 11.61
N PHE A 7 31.62 22.34 11.23
CA PHE A 7 30.24 21.90 11.35
C PHE A 7 30.15 20.38 11.56
N PHE A 8 29.06 19.95 12.18
CA PHE A 8 28.77 18.57 12.50
C PHE A 8 27.41 18.17 11.90
N ILE A 9 27.26 16.89 11.60
CA ILE A 9 26.03 16.36 10.99
C ILE A 9 25.44 15.31 11.92
N GLY A 10 24.11 15.31 12.02
CA GLY A 10 23.35 14.26 12.63
C GLY A 10 22.28 13.72 11.69
N TYR A 11 21.92 12.47 11.89
CA TYR A 11 20.85 11.84 11.16
C TYR A 11 19.92 11.06 12.09
N SER A 12 18.63 11.29 11.93
CA SER A 12 17.59 10.55 12.63
C SER A 12 16.46 10.26 11.65
N PRO A 13 16.27 8.99 11.23
CA PRO A 13 15.28 8.63 10.23
C PRO A 13 13.85 8.85 10.71
N GLU A 14 12.96 9.20 9.78
CA GLU A 14 11.54 9.23 10.04
C GLU A 14 10.95 7.82 10.00
N ARG A 15 10.24 7.42 11.07
CA ARG A 15 9.66 6.10 11.26
C ARG A 15 8.15 6.12 11.51
N ILE A 16 7.52 7.31 11.50
CA ILE A 16 6.08 7.46 11.65
C ILE A 16 5.37 6.86 10.44
N ASN A 17 4.30 6.11 10.71
CA ASN A 17 3.42 5.60 9.69
C ASN A 17 2.27 6.60 9.47
N PRO A 18 2.21 7.34 8.35
CA PRO A 18 1.16 8.32 8.11
C PRO A 18 -0.24 7.71 8.28
N GLY A 19 -1.10 8.41 9.03
CA GLY A 19 -2.46 7.95 9.35
C GLY A 19 -2.55 7.04 10.58
N ASP A 20 -1.44 6.64 11.19
CA ASP A 20 -1.45 5.90 12.46
C ASP A 20 -1.67 6.88 13.62
N LYS A 21 -2.79 6.73 14.32
CA LYS A 21 -3.15 7.57 15.48
C LYS A 21 -2.52 7.09 16.79
N LYS A 22 -2.01 5.85 16.84
CA LYS A 22 -1.45 5.25 18.06
C LYS A 22 0.07 5.43 18.14
N LYS A 23 0.75 5.37 16.99
CA LYS A 23 2.21 5.50 16.90
C LYS A 23 2.59 6.85 16.30
N ASN A 24 3.18 7.70 17.12
CA ASN A 24 3.58 9.05 16.76
C ASN A 24 5.04 9.32 17.20
N VAL A 25 5.55 10.52 16.97
CA VAL A 25 6.94 10.88 17.28
C VAL A 25 7.32 10.64 18.73
N THR A 26 6.37 10.77 19.68
CA THR A 26 6.67 10.68 21.12
C THR A 26 6.76 9.24 21.62
N ASN A 27 6.12 8.28 20.95
CA ASN A 27 6.00 6.89 21.41
C ASN A 27 6.58 5.83 20.44
N ILE A 28 7.39 6.28 19.47
CA ILE A 28 8.23 5.40 18.65
C ILE A 28 9.68 5.66 19.01
N THR A 29 10.43 4.62 19.42
CA THR A 29 11.87 4.74 19.67
C THR A 29 12.56 5.37 18.45
N LYS A 30 13.24 6.48 18.66
CA LYS A 30 13.90 7.20 17.57
C LYS A 30 15.35 6.69 17.42
N ILE A 31 15.78 6.44 16.20
CA ILE A 31 17.19 6.18 15.91
C ILE A 31 17.88 7.53 15.78
N VAL A 32 19.01 7.70 16.44
CA VAL A 32 19.85 8.90 16.33
C VAL A 32 21.29 8.52 16.02
N SER A 33 21.98 9.35 15.25
CA SER A 33 23.37 9.16 14.90
C SER A 33 24.05 10.50 14.68
N GLY A 34 25.35 10.58 14.87
CA GLY A 34 26.14 11.79 14.70
C GLY A 34 27.44 11.54 13.97
N SER A 35 28.01 12.60 13.40
CA SER A 35 29.30 12.59 12.74
C SER A 35 30.47 12.50 13.72
N SER A 36 30.24 12.87 14.98
CA SER A 36 31.14 12.71 16.16
C SER A 36 30.34 12.23 17.36
N LYS A 37 31.03 11.84 18.45
CA LYS A 37 30.40 11.48 19.73
C LYS A 37 29.63 12.67 20.31
N GLU A 38 30.20 13.85 20.22
CA GLU A 38 29.62 15.10 20.73
C GLU A 38 28.35 15.44 19.97
N ALA A 39 28.37 15.36 18.65
CA ALA A 39 27.20 15.56 17.79
C ALA A 39 26.09 14.55 18.13
N LEU A 40 26.43 13.27 18.30
CA LEU A 40 25.47 12.24 18.70
C LEU A 40 24.82 12.57 20.04
N GLN A 41 25.60 12.98 21.05
CA GLN A 41 25.05 13.31 22.39
C GLN A 41 24.12 14.52 22.34
N GLN A 42 24.46 15.56 21.56
CA GLN A 42 23.59 16.72 21.39
C GLN A 42 22.24 16.31 20.74
N ILE A 43 22.29 15.52 19.68
CA ILE A 43 21.07 15.04 19.00
C ILE A 43 20.25 14.15 19.93
N LYS A 44 20.88 13.22 20.64
CA LYS A 44 20.24 12.38 21.65
C LYS A 44 19.54 13.23 22.72
N HIS A 45 20.21 14.25 23.25
CA HIS A 45 19.62 15.14 24.25
C HIS A 45 18.38 15.86 23.75
N ILE A 46 18.38 16.34 22.50
CA ILE A 46 17.23 16.99 21.86
C ILE A 46 16.07 16.02 21.73
N TYR A 47 16.31 14.82 21.16
CA TYR A 47 15.24 13.85 20.94
C TYR A 47 14.68 13.26 22.25
N LEU A 48 15.47 13.10 23.31
CA LEU A 48 14.98 12.63 24.61
C LEU A 48 14.00 13.61 25.27
N LYS A 49 14.01 14.89 24.91
CA LYS A 49 13.00 15.86 25.37
C LYS A 49 11.63 15.64 24.72
N ILE A 50 11.59 14.98 23.56
CA ILE A 50 10.39 14.81 22.73
C ILE A 50 9.89 13.37 22.78
N VAL A 51 10.81 12.39 22.75
CA VAL A 51 10.52 10.96 22.56
C VAL A 51 10.47 10.23 23.89
N LYS A 52 9.27 9.93 24.36
CA LYS A 52 9.05 9.21 25.64
C LYS A 52 9.51 7.75 25.60
N SER A 53 9.46 7.10 24.43
CA SER A 53 9.91 5.72 24.25
C SER A 53 11.42 5.56 24.12
N GLY A 54 12.17 6.65 24.31
CA GLY A 54 13.63 6.66 24.27
C GLY A 54 14.21 6.70 22.85
N VAL A 55 15.55 6.71 22.79
CA VAL A 55 16.31 6.74 21.55
C VAL A 55 17.26 5.56 21.46
N TYR A 56 17.54 5.09 20.26
CA TYR A 56 18.59 4.13 19.93
C TYR A 56 19.78 4.89 19.31
N GLU A 57 20.94 4.79 19.93
CA GLU A 57 22.17 5.41 19.44
C GLU A 57 22.81 4.52 18.40
N ALA A 58 22.69 4.87 17.13
CA ALA A 58 23.33 4.13 16.07
C ALA A 58 24.84 4.46 16.02
N PRO A 59 25.71 3.44 15.90
CA PRO A 59 27.18 3.63 15.89
C PRO A 59 27.69 4.55 14.78
N SER A 60 26.92 4.74 13.70
CA SER A 60 27.24 5.68 12.63
C SER A 60 25.99 6.11 11.87
N ILE A 61 26.10 7.22 11.13
CA ILE A 61 25.04 7.69 10.21
C ILE A 61 24.68 6.61 9.19
N LYS A 62 25.67 5.92 8.61
CA LYS A 62 25.43 4.83 7.64
C LYS A 62 24.60 3.69 8.20
N ILE A 63 24.79 3.35 9.49
CA ILE A 63 23.97 2.31 10.15
C ILE A 63 22.54 2.80 10.33
N ALA A 64 22.33 4.04 10.74
CA ALA A 64 20.99 4.61 10.90
C ALA A 64 20.23 4.71 9.56
N GLU A 65 20.92 5.10 8.48
CA GLU A 65 20.36 5.11 7.12
C GLU A 65 20.00 3.71 6.65
N ALA A 66 20.91 2.73 6.82
CA ALA A 66 20.68 1.35 6.43
C ALA A 66 19.49 0.75 7.21
N ALA A 67 19.37 0.99 8.52
CA ALA A 67 18.26 0.55 9.33
C ALA A 67 16.92 1.04 8.76
N LYS A 68 16.83 2.32 8.38
CA LYS A 68 15.61 2.89 7.78
C LYS A 68 15.24 2.21 6.46
N VAL A 69 16.21 2.02 5.59
CA VAL A 69 15.95 1.44 4.25
C VAL A 69 15.51 -0.02 4.35
N ILE A 70 16.11 -0.82 5.25
CA ILE A 70 15.72 -2.23 5.39
C ILE A 70 14.35 -2.41 6.01
N GLU A 71 13.86 -1.52 6.90
CA GLU A 71 12.50 -1.58 7.46
C GLU A 71 11.44 -1.58 6.34
N ASN A 72 11.58 -0.67 5.39
CA ASN A 72 10.65 -0.56 4.27
C ASN A 72 10.87 -1.66 3.22
N THR A 73 12.12 -2.03 2.96
CA THR A 73 12.45 -3.13 2.04
C THR A 73 11.90 -4.46 2.54
N GLN A 74 12.06 -4.78 3.83
CA GLN A 74 11.47 -5.99 4.44
C GLN A 74 9.96 -6.02 4.26
N ARG A 75 9.27 -4.91 4.50
CA ARG A 75 7.82 -4.82 4.31
C ARG A 75 7.41 -5.06 2.86
N ASP A 76 8.14 -4.47 1.92
CA ASP A 76 7.90 -4.66 0.48
C ASP A 76 8.08 -6.12 0.07
N LEU A 77 9.14 -6.79 0.55
CA LEU A 77 9.40 -8.20 0.28
C LEU A 77 8.28 -9.10 0.81
N ASN A 78 7.85 -8.87 2.05
CA ASN A 78 6.79 -9.66 2.66
C ASN A 78 5.46 -9.50 1.91
N ILE A 79 5.10 -8.28 1.48
CA ILE A 79 3.90 -8.07 0.65
C ILE A 79 4.10 -8.74 -0.72
N GLY A 80 5.30 -8.69 -1.30
CA GLY A 80 5.63 -9.38 -2.55
C GLY A 80 5.39 -10.88 -2.45
N LEU A 81 5.84 -11.52 -1.36
CA LEU A 81 5.55 -12.92 -1.07
C LEU A 81 4.04 -13.18 -0.97
N MET A 82 3.30 -12.35 -0.24
CA MET A 82 1.85 -12.50 -0.12
C MET A 82 1.14 -12.35 -1.47
N ASN A 83 1.58 -11.43 -2.32
CA ASN A 83 1.04 -11.24 -3.67
C ASN A 83 1.31 -12.46 -4.57
N GLU A 84 2.48 -13.05 -4.47
CA GLU A 84 2.84 -14.27 -5.22
C GLU A 84 2.01 -15.47 -4.76
N LEU A 85 1.90 -15.69 -3.45
CA LEU A 85 1.04 -16.72 -2.85
C LEU A 85 -0.43 -16.52 -3.21
N PHE A 86 -0.91 -15.29 -3.23
CA PHE A 86 -2.26 -14.98 -3.68
C PHE A 86 -2.53 -15.42 -5.13
N VAL A 87 -1.60 -15.16 -6.04
CA VAL A 87 -1.70 -15.60 -7.43
C VAL A 87 -1.71 -17.12 -7.52
N PHE A 88 -0.85 -17.79 -6.76
CA PHE A 88 -0.74 -19.24 -6.70
C PHE A 88 -2.01 -19.91 -6.16
N PHE A 89 -2.46 -19.51 -4.97
CA PHE A 89 -3.67 -20.04 -4.34
C PHE A 89 -4.92 -19.79 -5.17
N ASN A 90 -4.99 -18.62 -5.84
CA ASN A 90 -6.10 -18.33 -6.73
C ASN A 90 -6.18 -19.28 -7.94
N LYS A 91 -5.05 -19.76 -8.45
CA LYS A 91 -5.01 -20.80 -9.49
C LYS A 91 -5.50 -22.15 -8.96
N LEU A 92 -5.16 -22.49 -7.72
CA LEU A 92 -5.57 -23.73 -7.04
C LEU A 92 -7.00 -23.66 -6.48
N GLN A 93 -7.67 -22.52 -6.59
CA GLN A 93 -9.00 -22.25 -6.00
C GLN A 93 -9.01 -22.40 -4.46
N ILE A 94 -7.87 -22.11 -3.81
CA ILE A 94 -7.73 -22.09 -2.36
C ILE A 94 -7.95 -20.66 -1.87
N PRO A 95 -8.85 -20.40 -0.89
CA PRO A 95 -9.05 -19.06 -0.34
C PRO A 95 -7.81 -18.57 0.42
N THR A 96 -7.12 -17.58 -0.12
CA THR A 96 -5.87 -17.05 0.47
C THR A 96 -6.06 -16.57 1.91
N LYS A 97 -7.19 -15.94 2.21
CA LYS A 97 -7.54 -15.46 3.56
C LYS A 97 -7.53 -16.60 4.59
N GLU A 98 -8.11 -17.73 4.26
CA GLU A 98 -8.18 -18.88 5.19
C GLU A 98 -6.81 -19.51 5.41
N VAL A 99 -5.97 -19.59 4.36
CA VAL A 99 -4.58 -20.03 4.50
C VAL A 99 -3.79 -19.11 5.43
N LEU A 100 -3.88 -17.78 5.21
CA LEU A 100 -3.18 -16.81 6.05
C LEU A 100 -3.71 -16.81 7.49
N LYS A 101 -5.02 -16.98 7.69
CA LYS A 101 -5.62 -17.13 9.03
C LYS A 101 -5.09 -18.37 9.75
N ALA A 102 -5.02 -19.51 9.07
CA ALA A 102 -4.44 -20.72 9.64
C ALA A 102 -2.94 -20.53 9.96
N ALA A 103 -2.16 -19.98 9.04
CA ALA A 103 -0.74 -19.72 9.27
C ALA A 103 -0.48 -18.74 10.43
N SER A 104 -1.36 -17.76 10.63
CA SER A 104 -1.25 -16.76 11.70
C SER A 104 -1.48 -17.31 13.11
N THR A 105 -1.94 -18.54 13.24
CA THR A 105 -2.02 -19.24 14.54
C THR A 105 -0.65 -19.56 15.10
N LYS A 106 0.38 -19.59 14.25
CA LYS A 106 1.76 -19.78 14.69
C LYS A 106 2.31 -18.46 15.23
N TRP A 107 2.81 -18.46 16.43
CA TRP A 107 3.24 -17.28 17.20
C TRP A 107 4.28 -16.38 16.49
N ASN A 108 5.13 -16.96 15.64
CA ASN A 108 6.19 -16.23 14.93
C ASN A 108 5.86 -15.98 13.45
N PHE A 109 4.62 -16.21 13.01
CA PHE A 109 4.21 -15.88 11.65
C PHE A 109 4.00 -14.37 11.51
N LEU A 110 4.63 -13.76 10.50
CA LEU A 110 4.49 -12.33 10.22
C LEU A 110 3.25 -12.08 9.38
N ASN A 111 2.26 -11.43 9.99
CA ASN A 111 0.96 -11.14 9.37
C ASN A 111 1.04 -10.04 8.32
N PHE A 112 1.29 -10.41 7.07
CA PHE A 112 1.14 -9.56 5.90
C PHE A 112 -0.01 -10.06 5.03
N THR A 113 -0.58 -9.16 4.23
CA THR A 113 -1.70 -9.46 3.33
C THR A 113 -1.39 -9.00 1.91
N PRO A 114 -1.98 -9.65 0.89
CA PRO A 114 -1.85 -9.20 -0.49
C PRO A 114 -2.36 -7.78 -0.68
N GLY A 115 -1.72 -7.01 -1.57
CA GLY A 115 -2.15 -5.64 -1.83
C GLY A 115 -1.37 -4.90 -2.90
N LEU A 116 -1.93 -3.78 -3.31
CA LEU A 116 -1.29 -2.86 -4.25
C LEU A 116 -0.29 -1.98 -3.48
N VAL A 117 1.00 -2.23 -3.66
CA VAL A 117 2.07 -1.52 -2.93
C VAL A 117 2.39 -0.21 -3.62
N GLY A 118 1.94 0.89 -3.04
CA GLY A 118 2.19 2.26 -3.49
C GLY A 118 2.89 3.12 -2.43
N GLY A 119 2.78 4.44 -2.60
CA GLY A 119 3.35 5.44 -1.70
C GLY A 119 4.81 5.77 -2.02
N HIS A 120 5.35 6.71 -1.25
CA HIS A 120 6.68 7.28 -1.48
C HIS A 120 7.81 6.62 -0.67
N CYS A 121 7.49 5.64 0.19
CA CYS A 121 8.48 4.90 0.98
C CYS A 121 8.58 3.44 0.53
N ILE A 122 7.57 2.60 0.82
CA ILE A 122 7.65 1.14 0.60
C ILE A 122 7.91 0.80 -0.87
N GLY A 123 7.30 1.55 -1.80
CA GLY A 123 7.50 1.35 -3.24
C GLY A 123 8.78 1.95 -3.81
N VAL A 124 9.55 2.72 -3.03
CA VAL A 124 10.71 3.52 -3.50
C VAL A 124 12.00 3.14 -2.80
N ASP A 125 12.01 3.05 -1.46
CA ASP A 125 13.22 2.77 -0.67
C ASP A 125 14.00 1.52 -1.14
N PRO A 126 13.36 0.42 -1.57
CA PRO A 126 14.09 -0.73 -2.11
C PRO A 126 14.98 -0.38 -3.31
N TYR A 127 14.62 0.63 -4.11
CA TYR A 127 15.45 1.05 -5.24
C TYR A 127 16.71 1.80 -4.81
N TYR A 128 16.68 2.56 -3.71
CA TYR A 128 17.89 3.14 -3.13
C TYR A 128 18.86 2.04 -2.71
N LEU A 129 18.35 1.00 -2.04
CA LEU A 129 19.17 -0.13 -1.63
C LEU A 129 19.73 -0.89 -2.86
N THR A 130 18.91 -1.16 -3.88
CA THR A 130 19.38 -1.83 -5.10
C THR A 130 20.44 -1.04 -5.85
N ASN A 131 20.38 0.31 -5.78
CA ASN A 131 21.42 1.15 -6.36
C ASN A 131 22.77 1.02 -5.62
N LYS A 132 22.75 0.89 -4.29
CA LYS A 132 23.95 0.63 -3.48
C LYS A 132 24.56 -0.75 -3.79
N TYR A 133 23.74 -1.78 -4.02
CA TYR A 133 24.22 -3.09 -4.48
C TYR A 133 25.01 -2.99 -5.78
N LYS A 134 24.51 -2.21 -6.75
CA LYS A 134 25.21 -1.98 -8.02
C LYS A 134 26.58 -1.30 -7.81
N ALA A 135 26.66 -0.35 -6.88
CA ALA A 135 27.90 0.36 -6.58
C ALA A 135 29.01 -0.54 -6.01
N VAL A 136 28.66 -1.73 -5.52
CA VAL A 136 29.60 -2.75 -5.02
C VAL A 136 29.58 -4.04 -5.87
N ASN A 137 29.09 -3.94 -7.10
CA ASN A 137 29.01 -5.03 -8.08
C ASN A 137 28.22 -6.28 -7.61
N LEU A 138 27.21 -6.07 -6.74
CA LEU A 138 26.31 -7.14 -6.29
C LEU A 138 24.94 -7.01 -6.95
N ARG A 139 24.23 -8.14 -7.10
CA ARG A 139 22.86 -8.20 -7.62
C ARG A 139 21.86 -8.50 -6.49
N PRO A 140 20.93 -7.59 -6.18
CA PRO A 140 19.93 -7.81 -5.13
C PRO A 140 18.73 -8.61 -5.68
N SER A 141 18.91 -9.90 -5.97
CA SER A 141 17.92 -10.73 -6.68
C SER A 141 16.59 -10.82 -5.96
N ILE A 142 16.56 -11.04 -4.64
CA ILE A 142 15.34 -11.14 -3.83
C ILE A 142 14.56 -9.82 -3.87
N ILE A 143 15.23 -8.69 -3.66
CA ILE A 143 14.61 -7.37 -3.65
C ILE A 143 13.99 -7.06 -5.01
N LEU A 144 14.73 -7.30 -6.09
CA LEU A 144 14.25 -7.06 -7.45
C LEU A 144 13.08 -7.97 -7.83
N SER A 145 13.10 -9.23 -7.41
CA SER A 145 12.01 -10.18 -7.65
C SER A 145 10.73 -9.75 -6.94
N ALA A 146 10.80 -9.41 -5.65
CA ALA A 146 9.66 -8.91 -4.88
C ALA A 146 9.10 -7.60 -5.48
N ARG A 147 9.99 -6.67 -5.85
CA ARG A 147 9.58 -5.42 -6.53
C ARG A 147 8.85 -5.70 -7.85
N LYS A 148 9.33 -6.66 -8.64
CA LYS A 148 8.66 -7.07 -9.88
C LYS A 148 7.28 -7.62 -9.61
N THR A 149 7.14 -8.53 -8.62
CA THR A 149 5.85 -9.11 -8.21
C THR A 149 4.88 -8.01 -7.77
N ASN A 150 5.29 -7.09 -6.89
CA ASN A 150 4.47 -5.98 -6.42
C ASN A 150 4.08 -5.02 -7.56
N ASN A 151 5.01 -4.72 -8.46
CA ASN A 151 4.76 -3.87 -9.62
C ASN A 151 3.76 -4.50 -10.59
N ASP A 152 3.76 -5.80 -10.76
CA ASP A 152 2.93 -6.53 -11.73
C ASP A 152 1.59 -7.01 -11.14
N PHE A 153 1.39 -6.94 -9.83
CA PHE A 153 0.19 -7.47 -9.17
C PHE A 153 -1.12 -6.88 -9.72
N HIS A 154 -1.14 -5.59 -10.08
CA HIS A 154 -2.31 -4.97 -10.71
C HIS A 154 -2.70 -5.62 -12.06
N LYS A 155 -1.74 -6.20 -12.80
CA LYS A 155 -2.01 -6.93 -14.05
C LYS A 155 -2.79 -8.21 -13.77
N PHE A 156 -2.44 -8.90 -12.69
CA PHE A 156 -3.19 -10.08 -12.25
C PHE A 156 -4.63 -9.71 -11.87
N ILE A 157 -4.82 -8.63 -11.11
CA ILE A 157 -6.16 -8.13 -10.74
C ILE A 157 -7.00 -7.86 -11.99
N VAL A 158 -6.44 -7.16 -13.00
CA VAL A 158 -7.14 -6.88 -14.26
C VAL A 158 -7.50 -8.16 -15.02
N LYS A 159 -6.60 -9.16 -15.04
CA LYS A 159 -6.88 -10.47 -15.66
C LYS A 159 -8.06 -11.17 -14.97
N LYS A 160 -8.08 -11.14 -13.63
CA LYS A 160 -9.18 -11.71 -12.83
C LYS A 160 -10.49 -10.97 -13.08
N VAL A 161 -10.48 -9.64 -13.11
CA VAL A 161 -11.63 -8.79 -13.47
C VAL A 161 -12.19 -9.18 -14.84
N SER A 162 -11.32 -9.31 -15.85
CA SER A 162 -11.76 -9.71 -17.19
C SER A 162 -12.41 -11.09 -17.18
N LYS A 163 -11.91 -12.05 -16.39
CA LYS A 163 -12.51 -13.37 -16.21
C LYS A 163 -13.89 -13.28 -15.53
N ILE A 164 -14.01 -12.48 -14.47
CA ILE A 164 -15.29 -12.25 -13.76
C ILE A 164 -16.34 -11.68 -14.73
N VAL A 165 -15.99 -10.63 -15.48
CA VAL A 165 -16.88 -9.99 -16.45
C VAL A 165 -17.35 -10.98 -17.52
N LYS A 166 -16.45 -11.82 -18.05
CA LYS A 166 -16.76 -12.82 -19.09
C LYS A 166 -17.69 -13.90 -18.55
N ILE A 167 -17.37 -14.52 -17.41
CA ILE A 167 -18.14 -15.63 -16.83
C ILE A 167 -19.57 -15.18 -16.47
N ASN A 168 -19.70 -13.98 -15.88
CA ASN A 168 -20.99 -13.45 -15.42
C ASN A 168 -21.72 -12.64 -16.52
N LYS A 169 -21.23 -12.65 -17.75
CA LYS A 169 -21.85 -11.97 -18.91
C LYS A 169 -22.23 -10.50 -18.62
N LEU A 170 -21.36 -9.76 -17.92
CA LEU A 170 -21.59 -8.37 -17.56
C LEU A 170 -21.49 -7.46 -18.80
N SER A 171 -22.63 -6.95 -19.29
CA SER A 171 -22.75 -6.36 -20.64
C SER A 171 -22.24 -4.93 -20.76
N LYS A 172 -22.53 -4.06 -19.78
CA LYS A 172 -22.27 -2.61 -19.89
C LYS A 172 -20.82 -2.23 -19.57
N LYS A 173 -20.04 -3.13 -19.00
CA LYS A 173 -18.62 -2.94 -18.66
C LYS A 173 -18.34 -1.67 -17.82
N LYS A 174 -19.32 -1.25 -17.00
CA LYS A 174 -19.17 -0.12 -16.08
C LYS A 174 -18.57 -0.58 -14.78
N ILE A 175 -17.40 -0.07 -14.44
CA ILE A 175 -16.63 -0.43 -13.23
C ILE A 175 -16.55 0.77 -12.30
N LEU A 176 -16.78 0.54 -11.01
CA LEU A 176 -16.45 1.49 -9.94
C LEU A 176 -15.25 0.98 -9.15
N ILE A 177 -14.23 1.81 -9.03
CA ILE A 177 -13.08 1.57 -8.14
C ILE A 177 -13.34 2.28 -6.82
N LEU A 178 -13.31 1.53 -5.73
CA LEU A 178 -13.41 2.05 -4.37
C LEU A 178 -12.02 2.11 -3.73
N GLY A 179 -11.57 3.34 -3.44
CA GLY A 179 -10.24 3.65 -2.93
C GLY A 179 -9.23 3.91 -4.03
N TYR A 180 -8.56 5.05 -3.93
CA TYR A 180 -7.49 5.47 -4.85
C TYR A 180 -6.20 5.83 -4.11
N SER A 181 -6.27 6.17 -2.83
CA SER A 181 -5.10 6.41 -1.98
C SER A 181 -4.16 5.20 -1.96
N PHE A 182 -2.89 5.41 -1.63
CA PHE A 182 -1.90 4.32 -1.67
C PHE A 182 -2.08 3.32 -0.52
N LYS A 183 -2.81 3.68 0.54
CA LYS A 183 -3.17 2.80 1.67
C LYS A 183 -4.48 3.23 2.33
N GLU A 184 -4.98 2.37 3.22
CA GLU A 184 -6.23 2.56 3.94
C GLU A 184 -6.19 3.80 4.87
N ASN A 185 -7.29 4.57 4.86
CA ASN A 185 -7.55 5.69 5.78
C ASN A 185 -6.47 6.79 5.75
N CYS A 186 -5.89 7.02 4.59
CA CYS A 186 -4.82 8.00 4.39
C CYS A 186 -5.17 8.93 3.21
N PRO A 187 -5.12 10.26 3.38
CA PRO A 187 -5.42 11.21 2.32
C PRO A 187 -4.21 11.46 1.41
N ASP A 188 -3.58 10.39 0.93
CA ASP A 188 -2.40 10.48 0.06
C ASP A 188 -2.49 9.43 -1.06
N TYR A 189 -2.33 9.87 -2.30
CA TYR A 189 -2.38 9.04 -3.49
C TYR A 189 -1.06 8.98 -4.28
N ARG A 190 0.01 9.55 -3.75
CA ARG A 190 1.31 9.56 -4.43
C ARG A 190 1.79 8.13 -4.70
N ASN A 191 2.20 7.88 -5.96
CA ASN A 191 2.64 6.57 -6.43
C ASN A 191 1.65 5.42 -6.19
N THR A 192 0.34 5.72 -6.10
CA THR A 192 -0.65 4.66 -5.94
C THR A 192 -0.63 3.68 -7.11
N ARG A 193 -0.66 2.38 -6.83
CA ARG A 193 -0.77 1.35 -7.86
C ARG A 193 -2.17 1.21 -8.44
N VAL A 194 -3.15 1.80 -7.80
CA VAL A 194 -4.52 1.89 -8.34
C VAL A 194 -4.53 2.69 -9.65
N TYR A 195 -3.63 3.66 -9.83
CA TYR A 195 -3.41 4.34 -11.10
C TYR A 195 -3.20 3.36 -12.26
N HIS A 196 -2.26 2.42 -12.10
CA HIS A 196 -1.93 1.43 -13.14
C HIS A 196 -3.07 0.44 -13.36
N LEU A 197 -3.79 0.06 -12.30
CA LEU A 197 -5.01 -0.76 -12.39
C LEU A 197 -6.05 -0.08 -13.28
N ILE A 198 -6.35 1.20 -13.04
CA ILE A 198 -7.34 1.98 -13.81
C ILE A 198 -6.92 2.12 -15.27
N LYS A 199 -5.67 2.50 -15.52
CA LYS A 199 -5.15 2.63 -16.90
C LYS A 199 -5.27 1.33 -17.70
N LEU A 200 -4.98 0.18 -17.09
CA LEU A 200 -5.15 -1.11 -17.76
C LEU A 200 -6.61 -1.47 -17.99
N LEU A 201 -7.51 -1.15 -17.07
CA LEU A 201 -8.95 -1.34 -17.26
C LEU A 201 -9.48 -0.47 -18.40
N GLN A 202 -9.08 0.81 -18.45
CA GLN A 202 -9.44 1.73 -19.55
C GLN A 202 -8.89 1.24 -20.90
N LYS A 203 -7.65 0.74 -20.96
CA LYS A 203 -7.07 0.15 -22.16
C LYS A 203 -7.89 -1.07 -22.65
N LYS A 204 -8.55 -1.79 -21.75
CA LYS A 204 -9.49 -2.87 -22.09
C LYS A 204 -10.92 -2.38 -22.36
N GLN A 205 -11.11 -1.08 -22.58
CA GLN A 205 -12.39 -0.43 -22.90
C GLN A 205 -13.45 -0.55 -21.80
N TYR A 206 -13.05 -0.73 -20.54
CA TYR A 206 -13.96 -0.60 -19.42
C TYR A 206 -14.25 0.87 -19.11
N LYS A 207 -15.51 1.21 -18.84
CA LYS A 207 -15.92 2.54 -18.34
C LYS A 207 -15.70 2.60 -16.84
N VAL A 208 -14.62 3.26 -16.41
CA VAL A 208 -14.19 3.27 -15.01
C VAL A 208 -14.60 4.57 -14.33
N ASN A 209 -15.26 4.48 -13.19
CA ASN A 209 -15.41 5.57 -12.23
C ASN A 209 -14.62 5.26 -10.94
N ILE A 210 -14.33 6.30 -10.17
CA ILE A 210 -13.48 6.23 -8.97
C ILE A 210 -14.18 6.96 -7.83
N HIS A 211 -14.13 6.39 -6.64
CA HIS A 211 -14.50 7.05 -5.41
C HIS A 211 -13.44 6.81 -4.34
N ASP A 212 -13.06 7.87 -3.62
CA ASP A 212 -12.21 7.78 -2.42
C ASP A 212 -12.69 8.82 -1.41
N PRO A 213 -13.07 8.42 -0.18
CA PRO A 213 -13.64 9.33 0.81
C PRO A 213 -12.61 10.27 1.45
N TYR A 214 -11.32 9.98 1.29
CA TYR A 214 -10.22 10.74 1.90
C TYR A 214 -9.54 11.70 0.93
N LEU A 215 -9.86 11.63 -0.36
CA LEU A 215 -9.24 12.45 -1.39
C LEU A 215 -10.22 13.50 -1.90
N SER A 216 -9.79 14.76 -1.90
CA SER A 216 -10.46 15.80 -2.67
C SER A 216 -10.15 15.60 -4.15
N MET A 217 -11.08 14.97 -4.88
CA MET A 217 -10.91 14.68 -6.32
C MET A 217 -11.07 15.92 -7.22
N ASN A 218 -11.26 17.10 -6.63
CA ASN A 218 -11.32 18.39 -7.33
C ASN A 218 -9.96 19.08 -7.51
N ILE A 219 -8.87 18.41 -7.12
CA ILE A 219 -7.52 18.95 -7.30
C ILE A 219 -7.22 19.01 -8.79
N ASP A 220 -6.75 20.17 -9.29
CA ASP A 220 -6.56 20.42 -10.72
C ASP A 220 -5.66 19.41 -11.43
N ASN A 221 -4.70 18.83 -10.73
CA ASN A 221 -3.77 17.84 -11.26
C ASN A 221 -4.19 16.37 -10.98
N PHE A 222 -5.46 16.11 -10.57
CA PHE A 222 -5.91 14.75 -10.36
C PHE A 222 -6.08 14.01 -11.70
N PRO A 223 -5.34 12.91 -11.94
CA PRO A 223 -5.25 12.28 -13.27
C PRO A 223 -6.59 11.73 -13.81
N PHE A 224 -7.59 11.58 -12.94
CA PHE A 224 -8.90 11.01 -13.25
C PHE A 224 -10.06 11.91 -12.80
N LYS A 225 -9.87 13.23 -12.78
CA LYS A 225 -10.87 14.21 -12.33
C LYS A 225 -12.26 13.96 -12.95
N ASN A 226 -12.32 13.71 -14.27
CA ASN A 226 -13.56 13.48 -15.01
C ASN A 226 -14.23 12.13 -14.72
N PHE A 227 -13.54 11.21 -14.04
CA PHE A 227 -14.04 9.88 -13.71
C PHE A 227 -14.36 9.71 -12.23
N SER A 228 -14.09 10.74 -11.42
CA SER A 228 -14.35 10.72 -9.98
C SER A 228 -15.82 10.97 -9.68
N ILE A 229 -16.34 10.30 -8.66
CA ILE A 229 -17.64 10.58 -8.05
C ILE A 229 -17.41 11.09 -6.63
N LYS A 230 -18.06 12.23 -6.30
CA LYS A 230 -17.84 12.89 -5.01
C LYS A 230 -18.54 12.18 -3.86
N ASN A 231 -19.78 11.73 -4.11
CA ASN A 231 -20.60 11.11 -3.11
C ASN A 231 -21.13 9.76 -3.61
N LEU A 232 -21.07 8.72 -2.77
CA LEU A 232 -21.69 7.44 -3.09
C LEU A 232 -23.21 7.57 -3.26
N GLU A 233 -23.85 8.58 -2.70
CA GLU A 233 -25.30 8.81 -2.76
C GLU A 233 -25.78 9.59 -4.01
N GLU A 234 -24.91 10.29 -4.75
CA GLU A 234 -25.23 11.00 -5.98
C GLU A 234 -25.71 10.10 -7.13
N ARG A 235 -26.62 9.07 -6.89
CA ARG A 235 -26.62 7.95 -7.78
C ARG A 235 -27.89 7.47 -8.38
N LYS A 236 -28.02 7.84 -9.61
CA LYS A 236 -28.76 7.10 -10.63
C LYS A 236 -27.85 6.12 -11.42
N LYS A 237 -26.52 6.12 -11.20
CA LYS A 237 -25.57 5.27 -11.95
C LYS A 237 -25.44 3.90 -11.26
N LYS A 238 -25.68 2.84 -12.02
CA LYS A 238 -25.46 1.45 -11.57
C LYS A 238 -24.22 0.88 -12.25
N TYR A 239 -23.47 0.04 -11.52
CA TYR A 239 -22.22 -0.57 -11.95
C TYR A 239 -22.36 -2.07 -12.13
N ASP A 240 -21.71 -2.61 -13.15
CA ASP A 240 -21.68 -4.05 -13.39
C ASP A 240 -20.64 -4.74 -12.50
N LEU A 241 -19.57 -4.01 -12.17
CA LEU A 241 -18.55 -4.50 -11.26
C LEU A 241 -18.06 -3.35 -10.36
N ILE A 242 -17.94 -3.61 -9.09
CA ILE A 242 -17.27 -2.74 -8.11
C ILE A 242 -16.00 -3.45 -7.67
N ILE A 243 -14.87 -2.74 -7.67
CA ILE A 243 -13.58 -3.28 -7.21
C ILE A 243 -13.19 -2.53 -5.95
N LEU A 244 -13.05 -3.23 -4.82
CA LEU A 244 -12.53 -2.66 -3.59
C LEU A 244 -11.00 -2.67 -3.67
N ALA A 245 -10.42 -1.58 -4.17
CA ALA A 245 -8.98 -1.46 -4.38
C ALA A 245 -8.24 -1.07 -3.09
N VAL A 246 -8.81 -0.15 -2.30
CA VAL A 246 -8.30 0.25 -0.98
C VAL A 246 -9.44 0.20 0.03
N PRO A 247 -9.41 -0.74 1.00
CA PRO A 247 -10.52 -0.97 1.92
C PRO A 247 -10.51 0.02 3.08
N HIS A 248 -10.88 1.26 2.80
CA HIS A 248 -11.09 2.27 3.82
C HIS A 248 -12.18 1.84 4.82
N LYS A 249 -12.02 2.20 6.08
CA LYS A 249 -13.05 1.96 7.12
C LYS A 249 -14.42 2.48 6.72
N PHE A 250 -14.46 3.56 5.94
CA PHE A 250 -15.69 4.10 5.36
C PHE A 250 -16.45 3.04 4.56
N TYR A 251 -15.78 2.28 3.69
CA TYR A 251 -16.43 1.26 2.86
C TYR A 251 -16.91 0.06 3.68
N LEU A 252 -16.12 -0.36 4.67
CA LEU A 252 -16.49 -1.48 5.53
C LEU A 252 -17.76 -1.18 6.33
N LYS A 253 -17.93 0.07 6.79
CA LYS A 253 -19.14 0.52 7.50
C LYS A 253 -20.35 0.76 6.59
N ASN A 254 -20.16 0.93 5.29
CA ASN A 254 -21.20 1.27 4.32
C ASN A 254 -21.39 0.18 3.25
N GLN A 255 -21.20 -1.09 3.60
CA GLN A 255 -21.27 -2.19 2.65
C GLN A 255 -22.62 -2.32 1.95
N SER A 256 -23.75 -2.10 2.67
CA SER A 256 -25.08 -2.08 2.08
C SER A 256 -25.20 -1.02 1.00
N LYS A 257 -24.80 0.23 1.30
CA LYS A 257 -24.81 1.34 0.33
C LYS A 257 -23.98 1.04 -0.91
N ILE A 258 -22.84 0.33 -0.78
CA ILE A 258 -22.03 -0.10 -1.89
C ILE A 258 -22.78 -1.15 -2.74
N THR A 259 -23.47 -2.07 -2.10
CA THR A 259 -24.26 -3.09 -2.79
C THR A 259 -25.40 -2.46 -3.60
N ASP A 260 -26.02 -1.38 -3.11
CA ASP A 260 -27.07 -0.64 -3.80
C ASP A 260 -26.61 0.05 -5.09
N LEU A 261 -25.28 0.20 -5.28
CA LEU A 261 -24.68 0.73 -6.50
C LEU A 261 -24.64 -0.27 -7.65
N LEU A 262 -24.86 -1.53 -7.36
CA LEU A 262 -24.78 -2.58 -8.37
C LEU A 262 -25.99 -2.55 -9.33
N SER A 263 -25.74 -2.86 -10.58
CA SER A 263 -26.79 -3.27 -11.52
C SER A 263 -27.42 -4.61 -11.08
N LYS A 264 -28.53 -5.00 -11.68
CA LYS A 264 -29.27 -6.23 -11.32
C LYS A 264 -28.34 -7.45 -11.19
N ASN A 265 -27.44 -7.62 -12.12
CA ASN A 265 -26.47 -8.72 -12.19
C ASN A 265 -25.05 -8.29 -11.78
N GLY A 266 -24.91 -7.11 -11.18
CA GLY A 266 -23.62 -6.56 -10.78
C GLY A 266 -23.01 -7.30 -9.59
N LEU A 267 -21.68 -7.25 -9.52
CA LEU A 267 -20.87 -7.94 -8.52
C LEU A 267 -19.85 -7.00 -7.88
N ILE A 268 -19.39 -7.34 -6.69
CA ILE A 268 -18.26 -6.70 -6.01
C ILE A 268 -17.08 -7.66 -6.04
N TYR A 269 -15.93 -7.20 -6.51
CA TYR A 269 -14.68 -7.93 -6.40
C TYR A 269 -13.85 -7.37 -5.23
N ASP A 270 -13.79 -8.12 -4.16
CA ASP A 270 -13.02 -7.85 -2.95
C ASP A 270 -11.82 -8.82 -2.89
N PHE A 271 -10.72 -8.44 -3.54
CA PHE A 271 -9.52 -9.30 -3.58
C PHE A 271 -8.78 -9.36 -2.24
N LYS A 272 -9.06 -8.45 -1.30
CA LYS A 272 -8.52 -8.52 0.07
C LYS A 272 -9.37 -9.33 1.02
N SER A 273 -10.56 -9.75 0.60
CA SER A 273 -11.51 -10.56 1.38
C SER A 273 -11.86 -9.95 2.74
N VAL A 274 -12.11 -8.63 2.77
CA VAL A 274 -12.40 -7.87 3.99
C VAL A 274 -13.88 -7.56 4.19
N LEU A 275 -14.70 -7.66 3.13
CA LEU A 275 -16.15 -7.47 3.22
C LEU A 275 -16.84 -8.73 3.76
N GLU A 276 -18.02 -8.53 4.36
CA GLU A 276 -18.89 -9.63 4.73
C GLU A 276 -19.43 -10.35 3.47
N VAL A 277 -19.34 -11.66 3.47
CA VAL A 277 -19.68 -12.49 2.30
C VAL A 277 -21.16 -12.48 2.04
N ASN A 278 -21.54 -12.23 0.79
CA ASN A 278 -22.91 -12.44 0.29
C ASN A 278 -22.85 -12.85 -1.21
N LYS A 279 -24.02 -13.16 -1.79
CA LYS A 279 -24.15 -13.64 -3.19
C LYS A 279 -23.61 -12.64 -4.26
N LYS A 280 -23.40 -11.38 -3.90
CA LYS A 280 -22.89 -10.33 -4.79
C LYS A 280 -21.39 -10.09 -4.66
N ILE A 281 -20.71 -10.71 -3.68
CA ILE A 281 -19.29 -10.47 -3.39
C ILE A 281 -18.47 -11.67 -3.82
N ILE A 282 -17.50 -11.41 -4.68
CA ILE A 282 -16.45 -12.36 -5.08
C ILE A 282 -15.21 -12.03 -4.27
N GLN A 283 -14.74 -13.00 -3.50
CA GLN A 283 -13.47 -12.96 -2.78
C GLN A 283 -12.46 -13.91 -3.42
N SER A 284 -11.17 -13.74 -3.08
CA SER A 284 -10.08 -14.53 -3.65
C SER A 284 -9.19 -15.11 -2.55
#